data_a66f8c759fac5d92c4bbf6cfd3e9d51f
#
_entry.id   a66f8c759fac5d92c4bbf6cfd3e9d51f
#
_cell.length_a   1.000
_cell.length_b   1.000
_cell.length_c   1.000
_cell.angle_alpha   90.00
_cell.angle_beta   90.00
_cell.angle_gamma   90.00
#
_symmetry.space_group_name_H-M   'P 1'
#
loop_
_entity.id
_entity.type
_entity.pdbx_description
1 polymer ?
#
loop_
_entity_poly.entity_id
_entity_poly.type
_entity_poly.pdbx_seq_one_letter_code
_entity_poly.pdbx_strand_id
1 'polypeptide(L)'
;MVRLQVLTESRIWVKLILVKVDPSLFLREHGLQITAQRVAVLRAVGGRPHSTAEDIAEEVRLGIGVISRQAVYDSLNLLVQKGLVRRIQPAGSPALYEDRVNDNHHHMICRGCGKTADVDCAVGVAPCLSVSGDSGFRIDEAEVIYWGTCPDCLAKT
;
A
#
# COMPACT_ATOMS: atom_id res chain seq x y z
N MET A 1 29.26 -14.66 26.55
CA MET A 1 27.86 -14.88 26.18
C MET A 1 27.26 -13.53 25.78
N VAL A 2 27.36 -13.15 24.53
CA VAL A 2 26.76 -11.91 24.01
C VAL A 2 25.63 -12.35 23.07
N ARG A 3 24.40 -12.16 23.51
CA ARG A 3 23.21 -12.46 22.70
C ARG A 3 22.99 -11.34 21.68
N LEU A 4 23.05 -11.72 20.44
CA LEU A 4 22.65 -10.91 19.28
C LEU A 4 21.20 -10.42 19.46
N GLN A 5 21.04 -9.12 19.61
CA GLN A 5 19.78 -8.41 19.48
C GLN A 5 19.85 -7.58 18.20
N VAL A 6 19.78 -8.25 17.07
CA VAL A 6 19.75 -7.58 15.76
C VAL A 6 18.61 -8.22 14.99
N LEU A 7 17.42 -7.65 15.01
CA LEU A 7 16.36 -7.92 14.01
C LEU A 7 15.09 -7.05 14.17
N THR A 8 15.14 -5.89 14.82
CA THR A 8 13.96 -5.01 14.93
C THR A 8 14.14 -3.62 14.31
N GLU A 9 15.33 -3.26 13.86
CA GLU A 9 15.60 -1.90 13.38
C GLU A 9 15.32 -1.68 11.87
N SER A 10 15.35 -2.72 11.04
CA SER A 10 15.18 -2.57 9.60
C SER A 10 13.77 -2.10 9.18
N ARG A 11 12.74 -2.44 9.94
CA ARG A 11 11.34 -2.12 9.63
C ARG A 11 10.97 -0.67 9.93
N ILE A 12 11.54 -0.12 10.99
CA ILE A 12 11.33 1.29 11.36
C ILE A 12 12.06 2.19 10.37
N TRP A 13 13.23 1.78 9.89
CA TRP A 13 14.02 2.53 8.92
C TRP A 13 13.37 2.63 7.54
N VAL A 14 12.76 1.56 7.03
CA VAL A 14 12.07 1.59 5.73
C VAL A 14 10.85 2.52 5.78
N LYS A 15 10.05 2.45 6.84
CA LYS A 15 8.89 3.35 7.02
C LYS A 15 9.30 4.81 7.28
N LEU A 16 10.41 5.03 8.00
CA LEU A 16 11.00 6.36 8.22
C LEU A 16 11.69 6.93 6.97
N ILE A 17 12.22 6.09 6.09
CA ILE A 17 12.85 6.54 4.84
C ILE A 17 11.79 6.97 3.84
N LEU A 18 10.67 6.24 3.69
CA LEU A 18 9.59 6.60 2.78
C LEU A 18 8.87 7.90 3.19
N VAL A 19 8.74 8.18 4.48
CA VAL A 19 8.22 9.48 4.98
C VAL A 19 9.23 10.63 4.80
N LYS A 20 10.52 10.33 4.61
CA LYS A 20 11.60 11.35 4.45
C LYS A 20 12.07 11.56 3.02
N VAL A 21 11.73 10.71 2.07
CA VAL A 21 12.05 10.95 0.67
C VAL A 21 11.09 12.01 0.14
N ASP A 22 11.63 13.12 -0.35
CA ASP A 22 10.81 14.13 -1.03
C ASP A 22 10.07 13.47 -2.20
N PRO A 23 8.73 13.45 -2.20
CA PRO A 23 7.96 12.83 -3.28
C PRO A 23 8.34 13.37 -4.67
N SER A 24 8.84 14.59 -4.75
CA SER A 24 9.31 15.18 -6.00
C SER A 24 10.57 14.49 -6.53
N LEU A 25 11.51 14.16 -5.64
CA LEU A 25 12.70 13.40 -6.01
C LEU A 25 12.32 11.98 -6.43
N PHE A 26 11.45 11.33 -5.67
CA PHE A 26 10.96 9.99 -5.96
C PHE A 26 10.29 9.89 -7.34
N LEU A 27 9.42 10.85 -7.68
CA LEU A 27 8.80 10.93 -9.01
C LEU A 27 9.85 11.10 -10.12
N ARG A 28 10.85 11.95 -9.89
CA ARG A 28 11.93 12.22 -10.87
C ARG A 28 12.76 10.97 -11.13
N GLU A 29 13.16 10.24 -10.10
CA GLU A 29 13.94 9.01 -10.21
C GLU A 29 13.22 7.93 -11.03
N HIS A 30 11.90 7.96 -11.03
CA HIS A 30 11.06 7.04 -11.82
C HIS A 30 10.62 7.62 -13.18
N GLY A 31 11.26 8.69 -13.63
CA GLY A 31 11.02 9.29 -14.94
C GLY A 31 9.67 9.98 -15.08
N LEU A 32 9.04 10.38 -13.96
CA LEU A 32 7.77 11.05 -13.95
C LEU A 32 7.92 12.57 -13.85
N GLN A 33 7.09 13.27 -14.63
CA GLN A 33 6.98 14.73 -14.50
C GLN A 33 6.45 15.10 -13.11
N ILE A 34 7.15 16.01 -12.45
CA ILE A 34 6.76 16.54 -11.15
C ILE A 34 5.61 17.53 -11.35
N THR A 35 4.44 17.21 -10.80
CA THR A 35 3.29 18.11 -10.74
C THR A 35 2.78 18.19 -9.30
N ALA A 36 2.19 19.33 -8.92
CA ALA A 36 1.61 19.48 -7.59
C ALA A 36 0.60 18.39 -7.25
N GLN A 37 -0.19 17.96 -8.24
CA GLN A 37 -1.18 16.89 -8.10
C GLN A 37 -0.53 15.54 -7.77
N ARG A 38 0.48 15.10 -8.55
CA ARG A 38 1.17 13.82 -8.32
C ARG A 38 1.89 13.78 -6.98
N VAL A 39 2.54 14.89 -6.62
CA VAL A 39 3.19 15.03 -5.31
C VAL A 39 2.17 14.93 -4.18
N ALA A 40 1.03 15.60 -4.30
CA ALA A 40 -0.02 15.57 -3.30
C ALA A 40 -0.67 14.19 -3.18
N VAL A 41 -0.96 13.51 -4.31
CA VAL A 41 -1.50 12.14 -4.33
C VAL A 41 -0.51 11.17 -3.67
N LEU A 42 0.76 11.23 -4.02
CA LEU A 42 1.78 10.34 -3.43
C LEU A 42 1.93 10.57 -1.91
N ARG A 43 1.88 11.83 -1.46
CA ARG A 43 1.87 12.16 -0.03
C ARG A 43 0.63 11.63 0.69
N ALA A 44 -0.54 11.76 0.08
CA ALA A 44 -1.78 11.29 0.67
C ALA A 44 -1.78 9.76 0.83
N VAL A 45 -1.31 9.02 -0.19
CA VAL A 45 -1.16 7.56 -0.11
C VAL A 45 -0.20 7.15 1.00
N GLY A 46 1.00 7.77 1.06
CA GLY A 46 2.00 7.45 2.09
C GLY A 46 1.59 7.87 3.51
N GLY A 47 0.80 8.95 3.63
CA GLY A 47 0.28 9.42 4.92
C GLY A 47 -0.84 8.54 5.48
N ARG A 48 -1.64 7.94 4.60
CA ARG A 48 -2.78 7.09 4.97
C ARG A 48 -2.88 5.90 4.01
N PRO A 49 -2.05 4.86 4.20
CA PRO A 49 -2.14 3.64 3.41
C PRO A 49 -3.52 2.98 3.55
N HIS A 50 -3.89 2.17 2.57
CA HIS A 50 -5.19 1.50 2.45
C HIS A 50 -6.39 2.47 2.34
N SER A 51 -6.15 3.66 1.80
CA SER A 51 -7.22 4.63 1.52
C SER A 51 -7.86 4.36 0.16
N THR A 52 -9.15 4.70 0.05
CA THR A 52 -9.84 4.72 -1.24
C THR A 52 -9.40 5.93 -2.08
N ALA A 53 -9.71 5.91 -3.38
CA ALA A 53 -9.45 7.08 -4.23
C ALA A 53 -10.22 8.33 -3.78
N GLU A 54 -11.40 8.16 -3.17
CA GLU A 54 -12.20 9.23 -2.58
C GLU A 54 -11.52 9.83 -1.36
N ASP A 55 -11.04 8.99 -0.43
CA ASP A 55 -10.28 9.46 0.76
C ASP A 55 -9.02 10.23 0.33
N ILE A 56 -8.30 9.71 -0.66
CA ILE A 56 -7.10 10.36 -1.22
C ILE A 56 -7.48 11.70 -1.87
N ALA A 57 -8.57 11.76 -2.61
CA ALA A 57 -9.03 12.99 -3.24
C ALA A 57 -9.42 14.06 -2.19
N GLU A 58 -10.00 13.65 -1.08
CA GLU A 58 -10.33 14.55 0.03
C GLU A 58 -9.05 15.12 0.67
N GLU A 59 -8.10 14.26 1.00
CA GLU A 59 -6.81 14.66 1.57
C GLU A 59 -6.03 15.60 0.64
N VAL A 60 -6.00 15.29 -0.67
CA VAL A 60 -5.35 16.14 -1.67
C VAL A 60 -6.01 17.53 -1.75
N ARG A 61 -7.36 17.60 -1.67
CA ARG A 61 -8.07 18.90 -1.67
C ARG A 61 -7.70 19.75 -0.46
N LEU A 62 -7.51 19.13 0.70
CA LEU A 62 -7.07 19.86 1.89
C LEU A 62 -5.66 20.44 1.71
N GLY A 63 -4.79 19.75 0.98
CA GLY A 63 -3.40 20.15 0.77
C GLY A 63 -3.18 21.18 -0.34
N ILE A 64 -3.83 21.01 -1.49
CA ILE A 64 -3.58 21.84 -2.69
C ILE A 64 -4.82 22.56 -3.24
N GLY A 65 -5.97 22.45 -2.58
CA GLY A 65 -7.22 23.07 -3.01
C GLY A 65 -7.95 22.26 -4.08
N VAL A 66 -8.45 22.94 -5.11
CA VAL A 66 -9.35 22.30 -6.10
C VAL A 66 -8.61 21.31 -6.96
N ILE A 67 -9.07 20.06 -6.94
CA ILE A 67 -8.64 19.00 -7.86
C ILE A 67 -9.87 18.19 -8.31
N SER A 68 -9.92 17.81 -9.59
CA SER A 68 -10.98 16.95 -10.11
C SER A 68 -10.75 15.49 -9.65
N ARG A 69 -11.84 14.73 -9.52
CA ARG A 69 -11.75 13.28 -9.28
C ARG A 69 -10.92 12.59 -10.37
N GLN A 70 -11.17 12.95 -11.64
CA GLN A 70 -10.43 12.35 -12.75
C GLN A 70 -8.93 12.55 -12.62
N ALA A 71 -8.47 13.74 -12.24
CA ALA A 71 -7.03 14.01 -12.05
C ALA A 71 -6.40 13.18 -10.92
N VAL A 72 -7.16 12.85 -9.86
CA VAL A 72 -6.71 11.94 -8.81
C VAL A 72 -6.59 10.51 -9.36
N TYR A 73 -7.62 10.02 -10.05
CA TYR A 73 -7.60 8.68 -10.65
C TYR A 73 -6.49 8.54 -11.70
N ASP A 74 -6.27 9.52 -12.54
CA ASP A 74 -5.19 9.52 -13.55
C ASP A 74 -3.81 9.47 -12.86
N SER A 75 -3.64 10.23 -11.78
CA SER A 75 -2.41 10.20 -10.99
C SER A 75 -2.19 8.84 -10.32
N LEU A 76 -3.22 8.27 -9.68
CA LEU A 76 -3.16 6.95 -9.06
C LEU A 76 -2.85 5.85 -10.08
N ASN A 77 -3.54 5.84 -11.22
CA ASN A 77 -3.29 4.86 -12.28
C ASN A 77 -1.86 4.94 -12.80
N LEU A 78 -1.34 6.14 -13.01
CA LEU A 78 0.04 6.34 -13.44
C LEU A 78 1.04 5.84 -12.39
N LEU A 79 0.82 6.15 -11.10
CA LEU A 79 1.68 5.70 -10.01
C LEU A 79 1.65 4.18 -9.86
N VAL A 80 0.49 3.54 -10.01
CA VAL A 80 0.36 2.07 -10.01
C VAL A 80 1.10 1.45 -11.20
N GLN A 81 0.93 1.98 -12.41
CA GLN A 81 1.63 1.51 -13.61
C GLN A 81 3.16 1.61 -13.47
N LYS A 82 3.64 2.56 -12.69
CA LYS A 82 5.08 2.76 -12.42
C LYS A 82 5.57 1.98 -11.21
N GLY A 83 4.73 1.20 -10.54
CA GLY A 83 5.09 0.43 -9.35
C GLY A 83 5.45 1.30 -8.13
N LEU A 84 4.96 2.54 -8.07
CA LEU A 84 5.18 3.47 -6.96
C LEU A 84 4.07 3.43 -5.93
N VAL A 85 2.92 2.91 -6.31
CA VAL A 85 1.74 2.69 -5.50
C VAL A 85 1.17 1.33 -5.86
N ARG A 86 0.75 0.59 -4.87
CA ARG A 86 0.01 -0.67 -5.04
C ARG A 86 -1.49 -0.40 -4.97
N ARG A 87 -2.25 -1.08 -5.83
CA ARG A 87 -3.71 -1.09 -5.79
C ARG A 87 -4.18 -2.46 -5.33
N ILE A 88 -4.94 -2.49 -4.26
CA ILE A 88 -5.57 -3.67 -3.69
C ILE A 88 -7.05 -3.63 -4.05
N GLN A 89 -7.61 -4.76 -4.51
CA GLN A 89 -9.02 -4.85 -4.88
C GLN A 89 -9.74 -5.92 -4.05
N PRO A 90 -10.14 -5.62 -2.80
CA PRO A 90 -10.87 -6.59 -2.01
C PRO A 90 -12.24 -6.87 -2.63
N ALA A 91 -12.65 -8.14 -2.63
CA ALA A 91 -13.94 -8.54 -3.18
C ALA A 91 -15.09 -7.80 -2.47
N GLY A 92 -15.97 -7.14 -3.25
CA GLY A 92 -17.12 -6.41 -2.73
C GLY A 92 -16.81 -5.06 -2.06
N SER A 93 -15.57 -4.58 -2.16
CA SER A 93 -15.13 -3.32 -1.59
C SER A 93 -14.50 -2.40 -2.64
N PRO A 94 -14.43 -1.08 -2.39
CA PRO A 94 -13.67 -0.18 -3.23
C PRO A 94 -12.19 -0.58 -3.30
N ALA A 95 -11.49 -0.18 -4.37
CA ALA A 95 -10.05 -0.31 -4.45
C ALA A 95 -9.36 0.53 -3.36
N LEU A 96 -8.33 -0.04 -2.76
CA LEU A 96 -7.47 0.61 -1.77
C LEU A 96 -6.09 0.85 -2.37
N TYR A 97 -5.41 1.87 -1.89
CA TYR A 97 -4.08 2.24 -2.39
C TYR A 97 -3.09 2.35 -1.23
N GLU A 98 -1.86 1.93 -1.49
CA GLU A 98 -0.76 1.96 -0.53
C GLU A 98 0.58 2.25 -1.20
N ASP A 99 1.55 2.73 -0.44
CA ASP A 99 2.92 2.99 -0.88
C ASP A 99 3.89 1.84 -0.57
N ARG A 100 3.39 0.77 0.05
CA ARG A 100 4.17 -0.43 0.29
C ARG A 100 4.20 -1.30 -0.97
N VAL A 101 5.30 -1.22 -1.70
CA VAL A 101 5.53 -1.90 -2.98
C VAL A 101 6.80 -2.76 -2.92
N ASN A 102 6.96 -3.67 -3.89
CA ASN A 102 8.16 -4.51 -4.07
C ASN A 102 8.45 -5.49 -2.92
N ASP A 103 7.46 -5.84 -2.13
CA ASP A 103 7.53 -6.92 -1.16
C ASP A 103 6.28 -7.80 -1.26
N ASN A 104 6.38 -9.03 -0.76
CA ASN A 104 5.24 -9.93 -0.71
C ASN A 104 4.63 -9.88 0.69
N HIS A 105 3.61 -9.06 0.86
CA HIS A 105 2.81 -8.99 2.07
C HIS A 105 1.33 -9.25 1.76
N HIS A 106 0.55 -9.47 2.78
CA HIS A 106 -0.86 -9.81 2.72
C HIS A 106 -1.68 -8.81 3.51
N HIS A 107 -2.99 -8.85 3.38
CA HIS A 107 -3.89 -7.90 4.03
C HIS A 107 -4.89 -8.62 4.92
N MET A 108 -5.20 -8.04 6.08
CA MET A 108 -6.34 -8.39 6.91
C MET A 108 -7.40 -7.30 6.78
N ILE A 109 -8.65 -7.69 6.50
CA ILE A 109 -9.76 -6.76 6.34
C ILE A 109 -10.88 -7.09 7.32
N CYS A 110 -11.31 -6.10 8.07
CA CYS A 110 -12.42 -6.23 8.99
C CYS A 110 -13.75 -6.20 8.24
N ARG A 111 -14.57 -7.25 8.37
CA ARG A 111 -15.91 -7.31 7.77
C ARG A 111 -16.87 -6.28 8.34
N GLY A 112 -16.66 -5.84 9.59
CA GLY A 112 -17.56 -4.92 10.28
C GLY A 112 -17.33 -3.45 9.92
N CYS A 113 -16.07 -3.01 9.75
CA CYS A 113 -15.74 -1.60 9.53
C CYS A 113 -14.80 -1.31 8.36
N GLY A 114 -14.36 -2.33 7.61
CA GLY A 114 -13.45 -2.17 6.48
C GLY A 114 -12.00 -1.86 6.86
N LYS A 115 -11.67 -1.75 8.15
CA LYS A 115 -10.29 -1.50 8.59
C LYS A 115 -9.36 -2.54 7.99
N THR A 116 -8.33 -2.06 7.29
CA THR A 116 -7.31 -2.89 6.64
C THR A 116 -5.98 -2.76 7.37
N ALA A 117 -5.24 -3.84 7.45
CA ALA A 117 -3.91 -3.90 8.05
C ALA A 117 -3.02 -4.87 7.27
N ASP A 118 -1.74 -4.53 7.16
CA ASP A 118 -0.73 -5.39 6.54
C ASP A 118 -0.41 -6.58 7.43
N VAL A 119 -0.16 -7.71 6.78
CA VAL A 119 0.38 -8.92 7.38
C VAL A 119 1.59 -9.34 6.58
N ASP A 120 2.73 -9.41 7.22
CA ASP A 120 3.91 -9.95 6.56
C ASP A 120 3.72 -11.44 6.28
N CYS A 121 4.30 -11.90 5.17
CA CYS A 121 4.32 -13.32 4.86
C CYS A 121 5.01 -14.08 6.01
N ALA A 122 4.27 -14.97 6.68
CA ALA A 122 4.61 -15.50 8.01
C ALA A 122 5.82 -16.44 8.04
N VAL A 123 6.35 -16.85 6.91
CA VAL A 123 7.43 -17.85 6.84
C VAL A 123 8.45 -17.36 5.83
N GLY A 124 9.69 -17.23 6.22
CA GLY A 124 10.82 -16.64 5.48
C GLY A 124 11.07 -17.14 4.04
N VAL A 125 10.24 -18.01 3.54
CA VAL A 125 10.06 -18.35 2.12
C VAL A 125 8.62 -17.99 1.81
N ALA A 126 8.34 -17.29 0.72
CA ALA A 126 6.98 -16.89 0.32
C ALA A 126 6.17 -18.11 -0.20
N PRO A 127 5.57 -18.96 0.66
CA PRO A 127 4.93 -20.21 0.24
C PRO A 127 3.71 -19.96 -0.64
N CYS A 128 3.12 -18.76 -0.56
CA CYS A 128 2.03 -18.33 -1.40
C CYS A 128 2.41 -18.17 -2.88
N LEU A 129 3.71 -18.03 -3.20
CA LEU A 129 4.21 -18.03 -4.58
C LEU A 129 4.43 -19.45 -5.14
N SER A 130 4.29 -20.49 -4.32
CA SER A 130 4.42 -21.87 -4.74
C SER A 130 3.05 -22.47 -5.02
N VAL A 131 2.75 -22.72 -6.28
CA VAL A 131 1.52 -23.41 -6.69
C VAL A 131 1.80 -24.89 -6.92
N SER A 132 0.83 -25.75 -6.61
CA SER A 132 0.93 -27.18 -6.91
C SER A 132 0.64 -27.42 -8.40
N GLY A 133 1.53 -28.16 -9.06
CA GLY A 133 1.41 -28.53 -10.48
C GLY A 133 2.17 -27.58 -11.42
N ASP A 134 2.50 -28.10 -12.59
CA ASP A 134 3.14 -27.34 -13.66
C ASP A 134 2.07 -26.81 -14.61
N SER A 135 1.76 -25.51 -14.47
CA SER A 135 0.83 -24.82 -15.36
C SER A 135 1.53 -24.09 -16.51
N GLY A 136 2.89 -24.10 -16.52
CA GLY A 136 3.70 -23.31 -17.45
C GLY A 136 3.70 -21.80 -17.15
N PHE A 137 3.07 -21.35 -16.06
CA PHE A 137 3.07 -19.94 -15.64
C PHE A 137 4.29 -19.66 -14.77
N ARG A 138 4.94 -18.54 -15.02
CA ARG A 138 5.92 -17.96 -14.10
C ARG A 138 5.16 -17.06 -13.11
N ILE A 139 5.05 -17.51 -11.86
CA ILE A 139 4.40 -16.75 -10.79
C ILE A 139 5.38 -15.71 -10.29
N ASP A 140 4.94 -14.45 -10.22
CA ASP A 140 5.72 -13.31 -9.73
C ASP A 140 5.07 -12.63 -8.53
N GLU A 141 3.75 -12.80 -8.33
CA GLU A 141 3.02 -12.25 -7.20
C GLU A 141 1.86 -13.15 -6.78
N ALA A 142 1.54 -13.14 -5.49
CA ALA A 142 0.33 -13.74 -4.95
C ALA A 142 -0.34 -12.76 -3.98
N GLU A 143 -1.61 -12.48 -4.19
CA GLU A 143 -2.41 -11.67 -3.27
C GLU A 143 -3.22 -12.59 -2.34
N VAL A 144 -3.04 -12.41 -1.02
CA VAL A 144 -3.83 -13.13 0.00
C VAL A 144 -4.51 -12.11 0.89
N ILE A 145 -5.83 -12.21 0.99
CA ILE A 145 -6.65 -11.35 1.83
C ILE A 145 -7.31 -12.19 2.93
N TYR A 146 -7.02 -11.86 4.18
CA TYR A 146 -7.65 -12.45 5.35
C TYR A 146 -8.85 -11.60 5.77
N TRP A 147 -10.00 -12.22 5.95
CA TRP A 147 -11.21 -11.56 6.40
C TRP A 147 -11.53 -11.93 7.84
N GLY A 148 -11.78 -10.93 8.69
CA GLY A 148 -12.06 -11.16 10.10
C GLY A 148 -12.84 -10.01 10.74
N THR A 149 -12.74 -9.92 12.07
CA THR A 149 -13.31 -8.82 12.87
C THR A 149 -12.17 -8.17 13.66
N CYS A 150 -11.99 -6.86 13.52
CA CYS A 150 -10.92 -6.14 14.22
C CYS A 150 -11.23 -6.02 15.73
N PRO A 151 -10.21 -5.75 16.58
CA PRO A 151 -10.42 -5.60 18.02
C PRO A 151 -11.47 -4.54 18.39
N ASP A 152 -11.50 -3.43 17.64
CA ASP A 152 -12.47 -2.34 17.88
C ASP A 152 -13.94 -2.79 17.62
N CYS A 153 -14.14 -3.67 16.64
CA CYS A 153 -15.46 -4.24 16.36
C CYS A 153 -15.81 -5.39 17.30
N LEU A 154 -14.83 -6.20 17.73
CA LEU A 154 -15.06 -7.24 18.75
C LEU A 154 -15.47 -6.64 20.08
N ALA A 155 -14.91 -5.49 20.46
CA ALA A 155 -15.26 -4.81 21.72
C ALA A 155 -16.66 -4.18 21.73
N LYS A 156 -17.35 -4.11 20.57
CA LYS A 156 -18.70 -3.57 20.44
C LYS A 156 -19.80 -4.65 20.40
N THR A 157 -19.40 -5.92 20.41
CA THR A 157 -20.27 -7.08 20.40
C THR A 157 -20.48 -7.62 21.81
#